data_5c08bacc73334d6af0f62940eae0878e
#
_entry.id   5c08bacc73334d6af0f62940eae0878e
#
_cell.length_a   1.000
_cell.length_b   1.000
_cell.length_c   1.000
_cell.angle_alpha   90.00
_cell.angle_beta   90.00
_cell.angle_gamma   90.00
#
_symmetry.space_group_name_H-M   'P 1'
#
loop_
_entity.id
_entity.type
_entity.pdbx_description
1 polymer ?
#
loop_
_entity_poly.entity_id
_entity_poly.type
_entity_poly.pdbx_seq_one_letter_code
_entity_poly.pdbx_strand_id
1 'polypeptide(L)'
;VRQLLYPRECPFCGRVLGDVRDCPDCAVQLETLRRKPGIRLDPAQHYISNLAGAAAPYRYSGCVRRGILNAKYQGKPWRAVEMGNRLVQLAFGGELTVQYGELLPQPVPWAAIGYDLIVPVPASGKRRGYNVPELMALPLAKAMEVPLAPQALERTRAKRHQAGLPLEQRIANVAGAFRAAQPQQLEGKRILLVDDVITTGTTAAACAQALLH
;
A
#
# COMPACT_ATOMS: atom_id res chain seq x y z
N VAL A 1 -29.52 4.34 6.27
CA VAL A 1 -29.55 2.96 6.84
C VAL A 1 -28.16 2.34 6.87
N ARG A 2 -27.35 2.41 5.77
CA ARG A 2 -25.99 1.80 5.72
C ARG A 2 -25.04 2.37 6.78
N GLN A 3 -25.04 3.68 7.01
CA GLN A 3 -24.21 4.36 8.03
C GLN A 3 -24.54 3.98 9.47
N LEU A 4 -25.79 3.62 9.75
CA LEU A 4 -26.23 3.16 11.08
C LEU A 4 -25.71 1.74 11.39
N LEU A 5 -25.64 0.88 10.37
CA LEU A 5 -25.22 -0.52 10.52
C LEU A 5 -23.71 -0.70 10.35
N TYR A 6 -23.10 0.09 9.46
CA TYR A 6 -21.67 0.03 9.11
C TYR A 6 -21.09 1.43 9.05
N PRO A 7 -20.94 2.12 10.19
CA PRO A 7 -20.38 3.45 10.23
C PRO A 7 -18.90 3.40 9.82
N ARG A 8 -18.44 4.46 9.16
CA ARG A 8 -17.02 4.61 8.84
C ARG A 8 -16.18 4.67 10.10
N GLU A 9 -15.14 3.85 10.17
CA GLU A 9 -14.20 3.77 11.29
C GLU A 9 -12.83 4.34 10.90
N CYS A 10 -12.13 4.90 11.88
CA CYS A 10 -10.72 5.25 11.73
C CYS A 10 -9.89 3.98 11.42
N PRO A 11 -9.10 3.95 10.34
CA PRO A 11 -8.30 2.77 9.98
C PRO A 11 -7.22 2.44 11.03
N PHE A 12 -6.83 3.40 11.85
CA PHE A 12 -5.75 3.27 12.80
C PHE A 12 -6.20 2.86 14.22
N CYS A 13 -7.26 3.46 14.75
CA CYS A 13 -7.74 3.16 16.12
C CYS A 13 -9.11 2.46 16.17
N GLY A 14 -9.92 2.53 15.11
CA GLY A 14 -11.25 1.96 15.05
C GLY A 14 -12.37 2.85 15.61
N ARG A 15 -12.07 4.10 15.99
CA ARG A 15 -13.09 5.07 16.38
C ARG A 15 -14.06 5.28 15.22
N VAL A 16 -15.35 5.29 15.50
CA VAL A 16 -16.39 5.67 14.54
C VAL A 16 -16.21 7.14 14.17
N LEU A 17 -16.14 7.42 12.88
CA LEU A 17 -15.91 8.76 12.33
C LEU A 17 -17.16 9.35 11.69
N GLY A 18 -18.06 8.52 11.13
CA GLY A 18 -19.16 9.01 10.32
C GLY A 18 -18.65 9.93 9.21
N ASP A 19 -19.10 11.18 9.23
CA ASP A 19 -18.72 12.20 8.24
C ASP A 19 -17.47 13.00 8.61
N VAL A 20 -16.86 12.75 9.78
CA VAL A 20 -15.60 13.40 10.18
C VAL A 20 -14.44 12.83 9.35
N ARG A 21 -13.78 13.65 8.53
CA ARG A 21 -12.71 13.23 7.62
C ARG A 21 -11.51 12.64 8.35
N ASP A 22 -11.02 13.33 9.37
CA ASP A 22 -9.79 13.00 10.08
C ASP A 22 -10.09 12.62 11.54
N CYS A 23 -9.49 11.53 12.01
CA CYS A 23 -9.68 11.06 13.37
C CYS A 23 -8.98 11.99 14.39
N PRO A 24 -9.69 12.64 15.29
CA PRO A 24 -9.08 13.54 16.26
C PRO A 24 -8.13 12.82 17.22
N ASP A 25 -8.44 11.57 17.61
CA ASP A 25 -7.61 10.79 18.54
C ASP A 25 -6.26 10.36 17.92
N CYS A 26 -6.23 10.20 16.58
CA CYS A 26 -5.01 9.79 15.90
C CYS A 26 -4.21 10.97 15.32
N ALA A 27 -4.80 12.16 15.22
CA ALA A 27 -4.25 13.28 14.47
C ALA A 27 -2.82 13.64 14.93
N VAL A 28 -2.59 13.82 16.23
CA VAL A 28 -1.29 14.19 16.80
C VAL A 28 -0.25 13.09 16.51
N GLN A 29 -0.60 11.82 16.74
CA GLN A 29 0.33 10.71 16.51
C GLN A 29 0.61 10.51 15.01
N LEU A 30 -0.38 10.68 14.14
CA LEU A 30 -0.19 10.60 12.69
C LEU A 30 0.73 11.72 12.19
N GLU A 31 0.59 12.94 12.71
CA GLU A 31 1.47 14.04 12.35
C GLU A 31 2.91 13.77 12.79
N THR A 32 3.12 13.23 13.99
CA THR A 32 4.45 12.83 14.50
C THR A 32 5.07 11.71 13.66
N LEU A 33 4.25 10.77 13.17
CA LEU A 33 4.70 9.62 12.36
C LEU A 33 4.86 9.96 10.88
N ARG A 34 4.34 11.11 10.44
CA ARG A 34 4.45 11.56 9.06
C ARG A 34 5.90 11.76 8.66
N ARG A 35 6.29 11.29 7.49
CA ARG A 35 7.63 11.49 6.95
C ARG A 35 7.72 12.89 6.31
N LYS A 36 8.51 13.75 6.93
CA LYS A 36 8.80 15.11 6.48
C LYS A 36 10.32 15.36 6.50
N PRO A 37 10.86 16.21 5.62
CA PRO A 37 10.16 17.01 4.60
C PRO A 37 9.69 16.22 3.38
N GLY A 38 10.15 14.99 3.18
CA GLY A 38 9.78 14.17 2.04
C GLY A 38 9.35 12.76 2.42
N ILE A 39 8.48 12.18 1.61
CA ILE A 39 8.01 10.80 1.76
C ILE A 39 8.89 9.80 0.99
N ARG A 40 9.79 10.27 0.13
CA ARG A 40 10.71 9.42 -0.64
C ARG A 40 11.68 8.71 0.29
N LEU A 41 11.86 7.42 0.05
CA LEU A 41 12.80 6.61 0.81
C LEU A 41 14.23 6.81 0.29
N ASP A 42 15.17 6.88 1.23
CA ASP A 42 16.59 6.98 0.91
C ASP A 42 17.13 5.62 0.44
N PRO A 43 17.69 5.50 -0.79
CA PRO A 43 18.29 4.26 -1.27
C PRO A 43 19.44 3.74 -0.41
N ALA A 44 20.14 4.61 0.33
CA ALA A 44 21.21 4.21 1.23
C ALA A 44 20.70 3.43 2.47
N GLN A 45 19.44 3.67 2.86
CA GLN A 45 18.82 3.02 4.00
C GLN A 45 17.88 1.86 3.62
N HIS A 46 17.53 1.75 2.32
CA HIS A 46 16.55 0.79 1.84
C HIS A 46 17.07 0.10 0.59
N TYR A 47 16.95 -1.22 0.55
CA TYR A 47 17.26 -2.00 -0.64
C TYR A 47 16.11 -1.83 -1.65
N ILE A 48 16.25 -0.86 -2.55
CA ILE A 48 15.27 -0.50 -3.57
C ILE A 48 15.83 -0.63 -5.00
N SER A 49 16.76 -1.56 -5.21
CA SER A 49 17.25 -1.89 -6.55
C SER A 49 16.11 -2.26 -7.49
N ASN A 50 16.27 -1.96 -8.76
CA ASN A 50 15.26 -2.16 -9.81
C ASN A 50 13.98 -1.29 -9.66
N LEU A 51 14.00 -0.31 -8.76
CA LEU A 51 12.93 0.66 -8.58
C LEU A 51 13.46 2.05 -8.94
N ALA A 52 12.68 2.81 -9.72
CA ALA A 52 12.98 4.23 -9.99
C ALA A 52 12.91 5.10 -8.73
N GLY A 53 12.17 4.63 -7.74
CA GLY A 53 12.04 5.24 -6.43
C GLY A 53 11.02 4.51 -5.57
N ALA A 54 11.02 4.84 -4.28
CA ALA A 54 10.02 4.35 -3.33
C ALA A 54 9.61 5.47 -2.40
N ALA A 55 8.38 5.43 -1.93
CA ALA A 55 7.82 6.42 -1.01
C ALA A 55 6.94 5.76 0.06
N ALA A 56 6.97 6.33 1.26
CA ALA A 56 6.08 5.92 2.35
C ALA A 56 5.68 7.15 3.15
N PRO A 57 4.38 7.48 3.29
CA PRO A 57 3.95 8.70 3.96
C PRO A 57 4.16 8.67 5.47
N TYR A 58 4.19 7.48 6.07
CA TYR A 58 4.32 7.32 7.52
C TYR A 58 5.45 6.37 7.91
N ARG A 59 5.99 6.58 9.11
CA ARG A 59 6.82 5.59 9.80
C ARG A 59 5.95 4.43 10.30
N TYR A 60 6.44 3.20 10.14
CA TYR A 60 5.73 1.99 10.59
C TYR A 60 5.87 1.80 12.11
N SER A 61 5.15 2.61 12.89
CA SER A 61 5.10 2.52 14.35
C SER A 61 3.75 3.03 14.89
N GLY A 62 3.55 2.95 16.20
CA GLY A 62 2.39 3.50 16.88
C GLY A 62 1.04 3.10 16.27
N CYS A 63 0.18 4.08 16.04
CA CYS A 63 -1.17 3.86 15.47
C CYS A 63 -1.11 3.34 14.04
N VAL A 64 -0.12 3.74 13.22
CA VAL A 64 0.05 3.24 11.84
C VAL A 64 0.31 1.74 11.84
N ARG A 65 1.26 1.27 12.65
CA ARG A 65 1.55 -0.17 12.80
C ARG A 65 0.31 -0.93 13.27
N ARG A 66 -0.39 -0.41 14.29
CA ARG A 66 -1.62 -1.03 14.80
C ARG A 66 -2.70 -1.14 13.72
N GLY A 67 -2.94 -0.07 12.96
CA GLY A 67 -3.92 -0.06 11.87
C GLY A 67 -3.63 -1.11 10.81
N ILE A 68 -2.39 -1.20 10.34
CA ILE A 68 -1.98 -2.19 9.34
C ILE A 68 -2.12 -3.62 9.87
N LEU A 69 -1.74 -3.88 11.13
CA LEU A 69 -1.91 -5.19 11.75
C LEU A 69 -3.41 -5.56 11.90
N ASN A 70 -4.25 -4.60 12.25
CA ASN A 70 -5.69 -4.80 12.35
C ASN A 70 -6.30 -5.12 10.98
N ALA A 71 -5.92 -4.39 9.92
CA ALA A 71 -6.33 -4.71 8.55
C ALA A 71 -5.86 -6.10 8.12
N LYS A 72 -4.66 -6.52 8.56
CA LYS A 72 -4.11 -7.85 8.24
C LYS A 72 -4.77 -9.00 8.98
N TYR A 73 -5.12 -8.83 10.26
CA TYR A 73 -5.39 -9.98 11.15
C TYR A 73 -6.73 -9.93 11.86
N GLN A 74 -7.47 -8.83 11.81
CA GLN A 74 -8.74 -8.69 12.51
C GLN A 74 -9.99 -8.75 11.61
N GLY A 75 -9.86 -9.20 10.36
CA GLY A 75 -10.99 -9.32 9.44
C GLY A 75 -11.67 -7.99 9.09
N LYS A 76 -10.94 -6.88 9.09
CA LYS A 76 -11.43 -5.53 8.76
C LYS A 76 -10.81 -5.00 7.46
N PRO A 77 -11.11 -5.59 6.29
CA PRO A 77 -10.50 -5.23 5.01
C PRO A 77 -10.75 -3.77 4.60
N TRP A 78 -11.91 -3.19 4.97
CA TRP A 78 -12.25 -1.79 4.67
C TRP A 78 -11.24 -0.79 5.22
N ARG A 79 -10.53 -1.13 6.32
CA ARG A 79 -9.44 -0.28 6.85
C ARG A 79 -8.29 -0.12 5.86
N ALA A 80 -8.01 -1.14 5.06
CA ALA A 80 -6.99 -1.05 4.01
C ALA A 80 -7.41 -0.07 2.90
N VAL A 81 -8.69 -0.06 2.52
CA VAL A 81 -9.23 0.92 1.56
C VAL A 81 -9.11 2.35 2.10
N GLU A 82 -9.46 2.58 3.37
CA GLU A 82 -9.28 3.88 4.03
C GLU A 82 -7.80 4.33 4.06
N MET A 83 -6.87 3.40 4.29
CA MET A 83 -5.43 3.70 4.21
C MET A 83 -5.00 4.03 2.78
N GLY A 84 -5.58 3.38 1.77
CA GLY A 84 -5.37 3.67 0.37
C GLY A 84 -5.80 5.09 -0.01
N ASN A 85 -6.92 5.59 0.52
CA ASN A 85 -7.32 6.98 0.36
C ASN A 85 -6.26 7.95 0.90
N ARG A 86 -5.62 7.62 2.04
CA ARG A 86 -4.51 8.41 2.57
C ARG A 86 -3.26 8.38 1.70
N LEU A 87 -3.01 7.27 0.97
CA LEU A 87 -1.92 7.24 -0.01
C LEU A 87 -2.20 8.19 -1.17
N VAL A 88 -3.43 8.26 -1.68
CA VAL A 88 -3.80 9.25 -2.71
C VAL A 88 -3.48 10.67 -2.24
N GLN A 89 -3.89 11.02 -1.03
CA GLN A 89 -3.66 12.36 -0.47
C GLN A 89 -2.17 12.65 -0.25
N LEU A 90 -1.47 11.76 0.43
CA LEU A 90 -0.13 12.05 0.98
C LEU A 90 1.00 11.80 -0.03
N ALA A 91 0.82 10.87 -0.95
CA ALA A 91 1.83 10.53 -1.94
C ALA A 91 1.61 11.25 -3.28
N PHE A 92 0.37 11.57 -3.63
CA PHE A 92 0.02 12.10 -4.94
C PHE A 92 -0.73 13.46 -4.88
N GLY A 93 -0.91 14.02 -3.67
CA GLY A 93 -1.53 15.34 -3.50
C GLY A 93 -3.03 15.40 -3.79
N GLY A 94 -3.69 14.24 -3.92
CA GLY A 94 -5.12 14.17 -4.19
C GLY A 94 -5.94 14.65 -2.99
N GLU A 95 -7.06 15.28 -3.26
CA GLU A 95 -8.01 15.70 -2.23
C GLU A 95 -8.92 14.54 -1.81
N LEU A 96 -9.37 14.55 -0.56
CA LEU A 96 -10.31 13.60 -0.01
C LEU A 96 -11.60 14.30 0.41
N THR A 97 -12.73 13.75 0.03
CA THR A 97 -14.05 14.18 0.48
C THR A 97 -14.77 13.06 1.22
N VAL A 98 -15.65 13.42 2.14
CA VAL A 98 -16.57 12.45 2.78
C VAL A 98 -17.94 12.64 2.17
N GLN A 99 -18.46 11.60 1.57
CA GLN A 99 -19.80 11.58 0.97
C GLN A 99 -20.53 10.33 1.43
N TYR A 100 -21.73 10.51 1.99
CA TYR A 100 -22.56 9.40 2.48
C TYR A 100 -21.83 8.45 3.45
N GLY A 101 -20.91 9.01 4.29
CA GLY A 101 -20.10 8.24 5.23
C GLY A 101 -18.97 7.41 4.60
N GLU A 102 -18.64 7.67 3.35
CA GLU A 102 -17.49 7.07 2.67
C GLU A 102 -16.42 8.14 2.41
N LEU A 103 -15.17 7.82 2.67
CA LEU A 103 -14.03 8.67 2.29
C LEU A 103 -13.67 8.35 0.83
N LEU A 104 -13.77 9.35 -0.03
CA LEU A 104 -13.55 9.21 -1.46
C LEU A 104 -12.42 10.12 -1.91
N PRO A 105 -11.46 9.61 -2.70
CA PRO A 105 -10.45 10.43 -3.31
C PRO A 105 -11.04 11.16 -4.54
N GLN A 106 -10.64 12.41 -4.72
CA GLN A 106 -10.89 13.14 -5.95
C GLN A 106 -9.87 12.72 -7.02
N PRO A 107 -10.21 12.84 -8.31
CA PRO A 107 -9.30 12.56 -9.39
C PRO A 107 -7.98 13.34 -9.25
N VAL A 108 -6.87 12.67 -9.51
CA VAL A 108 -5.54 13.29 -9.55
C VAL A 108 -5.18 13.55 -11.01
N PRO A 109 -4.66 14.73 -11.38
CA PRO A 109 -4.34 15.06 -12.76
C PRO A 109 -3.41 14.03 -13.39
N TRP A 110 -3.85 13.38 -14.48
CA TRP A 110 -3.11 12.32 -15.19
C TRP A 110 -1.69 12.73 -15.59
N ALA A 111 -1.53 13.96 -16.08
CA ALA A 111 -0.22 14.48 -16.52
C ALA A 111 0.85 14.49 -15.41
N ALA A 112 0.44 14.54 -14.13
CA ALA A 112 1.35 14.55 -13.01
C ALA A 112 1.79 13.14 -12.54
N ILE A 113 1.12 12.08 -12.98
CA ILE A 113 1.25 10.74 -12.40
C ILE A 113 2.19 9.85 -13.21
N GLY A 114 1.96 9.76 -14.51
CA GLY A 114 2.83 9.05 -15.44
C GLY A 114 2.93 7.53 -15.26
N TYR A 115 1.94 6.86 -14.62
CA TYR A 115 1.87 5.41 -14.50
C TYR A 115 0.84 4.83 -15.47
N ASP A 116 1.15 3.64 -16.01
CA ASP A 116 0.28 2.92 -16.95
C ASP A 116 -0.48 1.77 -16.29
N LEU A 117 0.02 1.32 -15.12
CA LEU A 117 -0.52 0.16 -14.41
C LEU A 117 -0.22 0.23 -12.92
N ILE A 118 -1.18 -0.20 -12.08
CA ILE A 118 -0.97 -0.38 -10.65
C ILE A 118 -0.93 -1.87 -10.35
N VAL A 119 0.15 -2.32 -9.69
CA VAL A 119 0.35 -3.72 -9.32
C VAL A 119 0.51 -3.83 -7.80
N PRO A 120 -0.39 -4.51 -7.08
CA PRO A 120 -0.22 -4.76 -5.66
C PRO A 120 0.74 -5.93 -5.42
N VAL A 121 1.54 -5.83 -4.36
CA VAL A 121 2.37 -6.95 -3.92
C VAL A 121 1.48 -8.12 -3.49
N PRO A 122 1.70 -9.35 -3.99
CA PRO A 122 0.89 -10.51 -3.66
C PRO A 122 0.95 -10.88 -2.18
N ALA A 123 -0.19 -11.24 -1.59
CA ALA A 123 -0.27 -11.65 -0.19
C ALA A 123 0.62 -12.86 0.12
N SER A 124 1.16 -12.91 1.33
CA SER A 124 2.05 -14.00 1.81
C SER A 124 1.28 -15.17 2.43
N GLY A 125 0.07 -15.50 2.00
CA GLY A 125 -0.67 -16.65 2.52
C GLY A 125 -2.15 -16.70 2.15
N LYS A 126 -2.66 -17.93 2.05
CA LYS A 126 -4.05 -18.22 1.63
C LYS A 126 -5.13 -17.98 2.71
N ARG A 127 -4.74 -17.68 3.95
CA ARG A 127 -5.65 -17.68 5.11
C ARG A 127 -6.61 -16.49 5.24
N ARG A 128 -6.37 -15.37 4.51
CA ARG A 128 -7.11 -14.12 4.77
C ARG A 128 -8.32 -13.89 3.88
N GLY A 129 -8.38 -14.51 2.71
CA GLY A 129 -9.43 -14.26 1.71
C GLY A 129 -9.34 -12.88 1.03
N TYR A 130 -8.36 -12.03 1.39
CA TYR A 130 -8.10 -10.73 0.77
C TYR A 130 -6.62 -10.34 0.85
N ASN A 131 -6.22 -9.44 -0.05
CA ASN A 131 -4.87 -8.87 -0.13
C ASN A 131 -4.89 -7.40 0.32
N VAL A 132 -4.18 -7.07 1.42
CA VAL A 132 -4.16 -5.69 1.97
C VAL A 132 -3.56 -4.68 0.98
N PRO A 133 -2.38 -4.93 0.34
CA PRO A 133 -1.88 -4.08 -0.74
C PRO A 133 -2.87 -3.83 -1.88
N GLU A 134 -3.62 -4.85 -2.30
CA GLU A 134 -4.64 -4.73 -3.34
C GLU A 134 -5.77 -3.78 -2.91
N LEU A 135 -6.29 -3.96 -1.70
CA LEU A 135 -7.33 -3.09 -1.15
C LEU A 135 -6.85 -1.64 -0.99
N MET A 136 -5.57 -1.43 -0.63
CA MET A 136 -4.97 -0.10 -0.58
C MET A 136 -4.79 0.51 -1.98
N ALA A 137 -4.61 -0.31 -3.00
CA ALA A 137 -4.44 0.13 -4.38
C ALA A 137 -5.76 0.56 -5.05
N LEU A 138 -6.93 0.09 -4.58
CA LEU A 138 -8.23 0.44 -5.15
C LEU A 138 -8.49 1.96 -5.24
N PRO A 139 -8.30 2.74 -4.16
CA PRO A 139 -8.48 4.19 -4.23
C PRO A 139 -7.49 4.88 -5.16
N LEU A 140 -6.25 4.37 -5.23
CA LEU A 140 -5.23 4.88 -6.15
C LEU A 140 -5.67 4.68 -7.60
N ALA A 141 -6.10 3.46 -7.96
CA ALA A 141 -6.59 3.14 -9.29
C ALA A 141 -7.76 4.05 -9.70
N LYS A 142 -8.70 4.26 -8.77
CA LYS A 142 -9.85 5.14 -8.99
C LYS A 142 -9.45 6.61 -9.18
N ALA A 143 -8.59 7.14 -8.30
CA ALA A 143 -8.20 8.55 -8.34
C ALA A 143 -7.32 8.89 -9.54
N MET A 144 -6.48 7.96 -9.96
CA MET A 144 -5.54 8.12 -11.06
C MET A 144 -6.12 7.70 -12.42
N GLU A 145 -7.27 7.04 -12.43
CA GLU A 145 -7.85 6.39 -13.62
C GLU A 145 -6.86 5.42 -14.30
N VAL A 146 -6.04 4.75 -13.47
CA VAL A 146 -5.03 3.79 -13.90
C VAL A 146 -5.52 2.36 -13.62
N PRO A 147 -5.41 1.43 -14.58
CA PRO A 147 -5.82 0.04 -14.37
C PRO A 147 -5.10 -0.60 -13.19
N LEU A 148 -5.85 -1.35 -12.37
CA LEU A 148 -5.34 -2.21 -11.31
C LEU A 148 -5.19 -3.64 -11.83
N ALA A 149 -3.98 -4.21 -11.70
CA ALA A 149 -3.67 -5.55 -12.18
C ALA A 149 -3.17 -6.46 -11.04
N PRO A 150 -4.06 -6.96 -10.18
CA PRO A 150 -3.68 -7.78 -9.04
C PRO A 150 -3.11 -9.14 -9.44
N GLN A 151 -3.39 -9.60 -10.65
CA GLN A 151 -2.89 -10.87 -11.21
C GLN A 151 -1.58 -10.72 -11.99
N ALA A 152 -1.06 -9.49 -12.18
CA ALA A 152 0.17 -9.25 -12.94
C ALA A 152 1.41 -9.85 -12.27
N LEU A 153 1.37 -10.02 -10.95
CA LEU A 153 2.47 -10.55 -10.16
C LEU A 153 1.99 -11.70 -9.28
N GLU A 154 2.65 -12.83 -9.37
CA GLU A 154 2.36 -14.02 -8.60
C GLU A 154 3.48 -14.36 -7.62
N ARG A 155 3.12 -14.92 -6.46
CA ARG A 155 4.10 -15.48 -5.53
C ARG A 155 4.35 -16.94 -5.86
N THR A 156 5.61 -17.30 -6.16
CA THR A 156 6.01 -18.67 -6.55
C THR A 156 6.31 -19.56 -5.35
N ARG A 157 6.68 -18.97 -4.19
CA ARG A 157 7.06 -19.73 -2.98
C ARG A 157 6.40 -19.15 -1.74
N ALA A 158 6.08 -20.02 -0.79
CA ALA A 158 5.65 -19.59 0.54
C ALA A 158 6.78 -18.82 1.23
N LYS A 159 6.44 -17.74 1.91
CA LYS A 159 7.39 -16.94 2.68
C LYS A 159 8.00 -17.79 3.80
N ARG A 160 9.32 -18.03 3.79
CA ARG A 160 10.01 -18.52 4.99
C ARG A 160 10.03 -17.43 6.05
N HIS A 161 9.97 -17.81 7.32
CA HIS A 161 9.95 -16.85 8.45
C HIS A 161 11.20 -15.97 8.39
N GLN A 162 11.04 -14.65 8.22
CA GLN A 162 12.14 -13.70 8.01
C GLN A 162 12.49 -12.87 9.25
N ALA A 163 11.75 -13.06 10.36
CA ALA A 163 12.03 -12.34 11.60
C ALA A 163 13.42 -12.70 12.12
N GLY A 164 14.27 -11.69 12.34
CA GLY A 164 15.62 -11.89 12.88
C GLY A 164 16.73 -12.23 11.88
N LEU A 165 16.44 -12.41 10.58
CA LEU A 165 17.48 -12.74 9.60
C LEU A 165 18.29 -11.50 9.17
N PRO A 166 19.62 -11.64 8.94
CA PRO A 166 20.46 -10.63 8.30
C PRO A 166 19.94 -10.21 6.92
N LEU A 167 20.33 -9.01 6.45
CA LEU A 167 19.87 -8.45 5.18
C LEU A 167 20.17 -9.38 4.00
N GLU A 168 21.37 -9.96 3.92
CA GLU A 168 21.78 -10.87 2.85
C GLU A 168 20.89 -12.11 2.76
N GLN A 169 20.52 -12.69 3.91
CA GLN A 169 19.61 -13.82 3.96
C GLN A 169 18.17 -13.43 3.59
N ARG A 170 17.76 -12.19 3.87
CA ARG A 170 16.46 -11.67 3.43
C ARG A 170 16.42 -11.51 1.90
N ILE A 171 17.50 -11.00 1.31
CA ILE A 171 17.64 -10.88 -0.15
C ILE A 171 17.56 -12.28 -0.80
N ALA A 172 18.36 -13.23 -0.31
CA ALA A 172 18.36 -14.60 -0.82
C ALA A 172 17.00 -15.30 -0.68
N ASN A 173 16.28 -15.04 0.42
CA ASN A 173 14.97 -15.65 0.66
C ASN A 173 13.84 -15.10 -0.25
N VAL A 174 14.00 -13.90 -0.79
CA VAL A 174 13.00 -13.32 -1.70
C VAL A 174 13.41 -13.42 -3.17
N ALA A 175 14.65 -13.78 -3.47
CA ALA A 175 15.10 -14.05 -4.83
C ALA A 175 14.27 -15.17 -5.47
N GLY A 176 13.63 -14.90 -6.60
CA GLY A 176 12.73 -15.83 -7.29
C GLY A 176 11.43 -16.16 -6.55
N ALA A 177 11.07 -15.39 -5.51
CA ALA A 177 9.81 -15.58 -4.78
C ALA A 177 8.59 -15.03 -5.54
N PHE A 178 8.81 -14.26 -6.59
CA PHE A 178 7.79 -13.65 -7.41
C PHE A 178 8.03 -13.95 -8.89
N ARG A 179 6.96 -13.92 -9.66
CA ARG A 179 6.96 -14.10 -11.11
C ARG A 179 5.90 -13.18 -11.73
N ALA A 180 6.21 -12.55 -12.86
CA ALA A 180 5.20 -11.92 -13.70
C ALA A 180 4.32 -12.99 -14.35
N ALA A 181 3.00 -12.83 -14.29
CA ALA A 181 2.06 -13.80 -14.85
C ALA A 181 1.99 -13.71 -16.38
N GLN A 182 2.05 -12.49 -16.91
CA GLN A 182 1.94 -12.19 -18.34
C GLN A 182 2.95 -11.10 -18.73
N PRO A 183 4.24 -11.42 -18.86
CA PRO A 183 5.31 -10.43 -19.07
C PRO A 183 5.06 -9.54 -20.30
N GLN A 184 4.51 -10.09 -21.39
CA GLN A 184 4.26 -9.35 -22.63
C GLN A 184 3.28 -8.18 -22.44
N GLN A 185 2.36 -8.26 -21.49
CA GLN A 185 1.41 -7.19 -21.18
C GLN A 185 2.02 -6.08 -20.32
N LEU A 186 3.19 -6.31 -19.75
CA LEU A 186 3.91 -5.39 -18.87
C LEU A 186 5.01 -4.63 -19.58
N GLU A 187 5.40 -5.08 -20.77
CA GLU A 187 6.47 -4.49 -21.55
C GLU A 187 6.20 -3.01 -21.86
N GLY A 188 7.20 -2.16 -21.61
CA GLY A 188 7.13 -0.72 -21.81
C GLY A 188 6.23 0.02 -20.84
N LYS A 189 5.58 -0.65 -19.87
CA LYS A 189 4.68 -0.02 -18.90
C LYS A 189 5.44 0.60 -17.73
N ARG A 190 5.01 1.78 -17.33
CA ARG A 190 5.42 2.41 -16.06
C ARG A 190 4.49 1.91 -14.96
N ILE A 191 5.03 1.08 -14.08
CA ILE A 191 4.26 0.36 -13.06
C ILE A 191 4.40 1.05 -11.69
N LEU A 192 3.26 1.33 -11.05
CA LEU A 192 3.19 1.68 -9.64
C LEU A 192 3.00 0.41 -8.81
N LEU A 193 4.06 -0.02 -8.09
CA LEU A 193 3.99 -1.13 -7.15
C LEU A 193 3.45 -0.65 -5.81
N VAL A 194 2.42 -1.31 -5.26
CA VAL A 194 1.80 -0.96 -3.97
C VAL A 194 2.02 -2.07 -2.95
N ASP A 195 2.56 -1.72 -1.78
CA ASP A 195 2.70 -2.59 -0.61
C ASP A 195 2.17 -1.90 0.64
N ASP A 196 1.88 -2.66 1.69
CA ASP A 196 1.40 -2.11 2.97
C ASP A 196 2.54 -1.63 3.89
N VAL A 197 3.70 -2.26 3.83
CA VAL A 197 4.87 -1.91 4.66
C VAL A 197 6.17 -2.12 3.90
N ILE A 198 6.96 -1.07 3.80
CA ILE A 198 8.36 -1.16 3.37
C ILE A 198 9.25 -1.10 4.61
N THR A 199 10.02 -2.16 4.88
CA THR A 199 11.05 -2.21 5.91
C THR A 199 12.43 -2.02 5.29
N THR A 200 13.05 -3.10 4.84
CA THR A 200 14.34 -3.08 4.13
C THR A 200 14.22 -2.82 2.63
N GLY A 201 13.01 -2.90 2.05
CA GLY A 201 12.79 -2.78 0.61
C GLY A 201 12.97 -4.07 -0.21
N THR A 202 13.52 -5.14 0.39
CA THR A 202 13.85 -6.38 -0.33
C THR A 202 12.65 -7.03 -1.05
N THR A 203 11.45 -6.96 -0.45
CA THR A 203 10.22 -7.46 -1.09
C THR A 203 9.88 -6.65 -2.34
N ALA A 204 9.92 -5.32 -2.23
CA ALA A 204 9.62 -4.42 -3.34
C ALA A 204 10.64 -4.59 -4.49
N ALA A 205 11.93 -4.71 -4.16
CA ALA A 205 12.99 -4.97 -5.14
C ALA A 205 12.82 -6.31 -5.86
N ALA A 206 12.44 -7.38 -5.15
CA ALA A 206 12.20 -8.68 -5.77
C ALA A 206 10.94 -8.68 -6.66
N CYS A 207 9.89 -7.96 -6.26
CA CYS A 207 8.71 -7.75 -7.11
C CYS A 207 9.07 -6.95 -8.36
N ALA A 208 9.83 -5.87 -8.22
CA ALA A 208 10.30 -5.07 -9.36
C ALA A 208 11.15 -5.90 -10.32
N GLN A 209 12.10 -6.70 -9.80
CA GLN A 209 12.88 -7.62 -10.61
C GLN A 209 12.01 -8.57 -11.42
N ALA A 210 10.97 -9.15 -10.80
CA ALA A 210 10.06 -10.06 -11.49
C ALA A 210 9.18 -9.38 -12.55
N LEU A 211 8.95 -8.08 -12.45
CA LEU A 211 8.19 -7.29 -13.42
C LEU A 211 9.04 -6.77 -14.58
N LEU A 212 10.38 -6.77 -14.44
CA LEU A 212 11.34 -6.33 -15.47
C LEU A 212 11.81 -7.46 -16.39
N HIS A 213 11.58 -8.72 -16.02
CA HIS A 213 11.93 -9.95 -16.75
C HIS A 213 10.71 -10.66 -17.30
#